data_afefaa2a9c531420c52eb091c8709b04
#
_entry.id   afefaa2a9c531420c52eb091c8709b04
#
_cell.length_a   1.000
_cell.length_b   1.000
_cell.length_c   1.000
_cell.angle_alpha   90.00
_cell.angle_beta   90.00
_cell.angle_gamma   90.00
#
_symmetry.space_group_name_H-M   'P 1'
#
loop_
_entity.id
_entity.type
_entity.pdbx_description
1 polymer ?
#
loop_
_entity_poly.entity_id
_entity_poly.type
_entity_poly.pdbx_seq_one_letter_code
_entity_poly.pdbx_strand_id
1 'polypeptide(L)' 'MFRLTYKDTYQVNRILEYEDYEALMLSLSGCVTLPDTTVITSLTYKGEEIYQGLLGNLYHFLYHYDFTKIN' A
#
# COMPACT_ATOMS: atom_id res chain seq x y z
N MET A 1 7.41 -9.32 -2.51
CA MET A 1 6.60 -9.02 -1.31
C MET A 1 6.33 -7.54 -1.21
N PHE A 2 5.12 -7.17 -0.86
CA PHE A 2 4.74 -5.78 -0.62
C PHE A 2 4.77 -5.48 0.87
N ARG A 3 5.32 -4.34 1.24
CA ARG A 3 5.28 -3.85 2.61
C ARG A 3 4.67 -2.45 2.61
N LEU A 4 3.52 -2.33 3.24
CA LEU A 4 2.77 -1.09 3.35
C LEU A 4 2.94 -0.52 4.75
N THR A 5 3.46 0.68 4.86
CA THR A 5 3.60 1.39 6.14
C THR A 5 2.68 2.60 6.12
N TYR A 6 1.85 2.73 7.14
CA TYR A 6 0.92 3.84 7.25
C TYR A 6 0.82 4.34 8.68
N LYS A 7 0.31 5.55 8.85
CA LYS A 7 0.02 6.10 10.17
C LYS A 7 -1.47 5.95 10.48
N ASP A 8 -1.77 5.35 11.64
CA ASP A 8 -3.15 5.22 12.08
C ASP A 8 -3.65 6.53 12.71
N THR A 9 -4.89 6.51 13.22
CA THR A 9 -5.52 7.70 13.83
C THR A 9 -4.79 8.18 15.07
N TYR A 10 -3.96 7.33 15.67
CA TYR A 10 -3.17 7.68 16.86
C TYR A 10 -1.75 8.09 16.54
N GLN A 11 -1.45 8.30 15.25
CA GLN A 11 -0.10 8.68 14.79
C GLN A 11 0.94 7.58 15.00
N VAL A 12 0.51 6.33 15.10
CA VAL A 12 1.39 5.18 15.26
C VAL A 12 1.61 4.54 13.90
N ASN A 13 2.87 4.27 13.57
CA ASN A 13 3.20 3.61 12.32
C ASN A 13 2.80 2.13 12.38
N ARG A 14 2.04 1.70 11.37
CA ARG A 14 1.61 0.32 11.22
C ARG A 14 2.18 -0.25 9.94
N ILE A 15 2.53 -1.53 9.96
CA ILE A 15 3.11 -2.20 8.81
C ILE A 15 2.25 -3.41 8.45
N LEU A 16 1.87 -3.49 7.17
CA LEU A 16 1.16 -4.64 6.62
C LEU A 16 2.03 -5.24 5.52
N GLU A 17 2.14 -6.56 5.51
CA GLU A 17 2.96 -7.26 4.52
C GLU A 17 2.09 -8.22 3.70
N TYR A 18 2.32 -8.25 2.38
CA TYR A 18 1.57 -9.10 1.45
C TYR A 18 2.55 -9.80 0.51
N GLU A 19 2.28 -11.06 0.23
CA GLU A 19 3.16 -11.87 -0.62
C GLU A 19 3.13 -11.44 -2.07
N ASP A 20 1.94 -11.03 -2.56
CA ASP A 20 1.77 -10.67 -3.96
C ASP A 20 0.75 -9.54 -4.13
N TYR A 21 0.60 -9.11 -5.38
CA TYR A 21 -0.30 -8.03 -5.75
C TYR A 21 -1.76 -8.37 -5.43
N GLU A 22 -2.18 -9.62 -5.67
CA GLU A 22 -3.56 -10.02 -5.42
C GLU A 22 -3.89 -9.95 -3.93
N ALA A 23 -2.97 -10.40 -3.07
CA ALA A 23 -3.16 -10.32 -1.62
C ALA A 23 -3.29 -8.87 -1.16
N LEU A 24 -2.44 -7.99 -1.70
CA LEU A 24 -2.49 -6.55 -1.40
C LEU A 24 -3.84 -5.96 -1.80
N MET A 25 -4.28 -6.20 -3.02
CA MET A 25 -5.53 -5.63 -3.52
C MET A 25 -6.74 -6.18 -2.81
N LEU A 26 -6.74 -7.47 -2.49
CA LEU A 26 -7.83 -8.09 -1.74
C LEU A 26 -7.97 -7.46 -0.35
N SER A 27 -6.86 -7.26 0.33
CA SER A 27 -6.85 -6.63 1.64
C SER A 27 -7.38 -5.20 1.58
N LEU A 28 -6.89 -4.41 0.63
CA LEU A 28 -7.29 -3.01 0.49
C LEU A 28 -8.75 -2.86 0.09
N SER A 29 -9.30 -3.83 -0.65
CA SER A 29 -10.67 -3.71 -1.14
C SER A 29 -11.73 -4.25 -0.17
N GLY A 30 -11.36 -5.09 0.81
CA GLY A 30 -12.37 -5.71 1.65
C GLY A 30 -12.01 -5.98 3.09
N CYS A 31 -10.75 -6.22 3.39
CA CYS A 31 -10.34 -6.68 4.72
C CYS A 31 -9.81 -5.55 5.62
N VAL A 32 -9.37 -4.45 5.03
CA VAL A 32 -8.82 -3.31 5.78
C VAL A 32 -9.81 -2.15 5.68
N THR A 33 -10.29 -1.69 6.84
CA THR A 33 -11.26 -0.59 6.91
C THR A 33 -10.56 0.71 7.28
N LEU A 34 -9.70 1.18 6.40
CA LEU A 34 -8.99 2.44 6.59
C LEU A 34 -9.65 3.54 5.76
N PRO A 35 -9.74 4.76 6.29
CA PRO A 35 -10.27 5.87 5.51
C PRO A 35 -9.32 6.27 4.38
N ASP A 36 -9.87 6.83 3.30
CA ASP A 36 -9.09 7.26 2.15
C ASP A 36 -8.06 8.34 2.50
N THR A 37 -8.27 9.03 3.63
CA THR A 37 -7.35 10.06 4.10
C THR A 37 -6.17 9.52 4.89
N THR A 38 -6.11 8.20 5.10
CA THR A 38 -4.96 7.57 5.77
C THR A 38 -3.67 7.86 4.99
N VAL A 39 -2.65 8.31 5.71
CA VAL A 39 -1.37 8.63 5.07
C VAL A 39 -0.51 7.37 4.98
N ILE A 40 -0.17 7.01 3.75
CA ILE A 40 0.77 5.93 3.48
C ILE A 40 2.17 6.54 3.49
N THR A 41 2.97 6.17 4.48
CA THR A 41 4.32 6.72 4.59
C THR A 41 5.30 6.04 3.66
N SER A 42 5.04 4.77 3.34
CA SER A 42 5.88 4.04 2.39
C SER A 42 5.16 2.78 1.92
N LEU A 43 5.21 2.53 0.62
CA LEU A 43 4.85 1.23 0.06
C LEU A 43 6.07 0.71 -0.67
N THR A 44 6.59 -0.44 -0.26
CA THR A 44 7.75 -1.03 -0.90
C THR A 44 7.38 -2.31 -1.63
N TYR A 45 8.07 -2.56 -2.75
CA TYR A 45 7.94 -3.78 -3.52
C TYR A 45 9.34 -4.27 -3.87
N LYS A 46 9.65 -5.49 -3.47
CA LYS A 46 10.99 -6.08 -3.66
C LYS A 46 12.10 -5.19 -3.10
N GLY A 47 11.82 -4.54 -1.97
CA GLY A 47 12.79 -3.70 -1.31
C GLY A 47 12.89 -2.27 -1.82
N GLU A 48 12.11 -1.91 -2.83
CA GLU A 48 12.10 -0.54 -3.37
C GLU A 48 10.81 0.19 -3.01
N GLU A 49 10.93 1.43 -2.54
CA GLU A 49 9.75 2.24 -2.28
C GLU A 49 9.15 2.68 -3.61
N ILE A 50 7.87 2.36 -3.80
CA ILE A 50 7.16 2.67 -5.05
C ILE A 50 6.03 3.67 -4.87
N TYR A 51 5.58 3.93 -3.64
CA TYR A 51 4.47 4.85 -3.42
C TYR A 51 4.55 5.50 -2.04
N GLN A 52 4.06 6.74 -1.99
CA GLN A 52 3.94 7.52 -0.77
C GLN A 52 2.81 8.52 -0.99
N GLY A 53 1.87 8.63 -0.05
CA GLY A 53 0.75 9.54 -0.20
C GLY A 53 -0.51 9.02 0.48
N LEU A 54 -1.68 9.46 0.01
CA LEU A 54 -2.95 9.09 0.61
C LEU A 54 -3.43 7.71 0.12
N LEU A 55 -4.11 6.99 1.01
CA LEU A 55 -4.64 5.66 0.68
C LEU A 55 -5.63 5.72 -0.49
N GLY A 56 -6.47 6.75 -0.54
CA GLY A 56 -7.44 6.89 -1.63
C GLY A 56 -6.78 6.99 -3.00
N ASN A 57 -5.59 7.55 -3.08
CA ASN A 57 -4.84 7.66 -4.32
C ASN A 57 -4.05 6.39 -4.64
N LEU A 58 -3.83 5.54 -3.63
CA LEU A 58 -3.05 4.32 -3.82
C LEU A 58 -3.70 3.37 -4.82
N TYR A 59 -5.04 3.25 -4.79
CA TYR A 59 -5.75 2.39 -5.73
C TYR A 59 -5.49 2.81 -7.17
N HIS A 60 -5.57 4.11 -7.43
CA HIS A 60 -5.33 4.65 -8.76
C HIS A 60 -3.89 4.39 -9.21
N PHE A 61 -2.94 4.60 -8.30
CA PHE A 61 -1.53 4.31 -8.57
C PHE A 61 -1.32 2.85 -8.94
N LEU A 62 -1.90 1.92 -8.17
CA LEU A 62 -1.70 0.49 -8.40
C LEU A 62 -2.30 0.03 -9.72
N TYR A 63 -3.44 0.59 -10.14
CA TYR A 63 -4.05 0.24 -11.42
C TYR A 63 -3.18 0.64 -12.61
N HIS A 64 -2.38 1.68 -12.46
CA HIS A 64 -1.56 2.22 -13.55
C HIS A 64 -0.09 1.85 -13.42
N TYR A 65 0.28 1.16 -12.36
CA TYR A 65 1.67 0.80 -12.12
C TYR A 65 2.04 -0.46 -12.90
N ASP A 66 3.17 -0.39 -13.58
CA ASP A 66 3.67 -1.54 -14.38
C ASP A 66 4.66 -2.34 -13.54
N PHE A 67 4.18 -3.43 -12.95
CA PHE A 67 5.01 -4.28 -12.10
C PHE A 67 6.04 -5.10 -12.87
N THR A 68 5.94 -5.16 -14.20
CA THR A 68 6.91 -5.89 -15.00
C THR A 68 8.23 -5.16 -15.11
N LYS A 69 8.27 -3.86 -14.82
CA LYS A 69 9.49 -3.06 -14.86
C LYS A 69 10.40 -3.22 -13.66
N ILE A 70 9.91 -3.84 -12.60
CA ILE A 70 10.67 -4.06 -11.36
C ILE A 70 11.05 -5.52 -11.27
N ASN A 71 12.04 -5.91 -11.98
CA ASN A 71 12.55 -7.28 -11.90
C ASN A 71 14.04 -7.28 -11.67
#